data_6d90b07c1ff5d7a714aa80d724e123b4
#
_entry.id   6d90b07c1ff5d7a714aa80d724e123b4
#
_cell.length_a   1.000
_cell.length_b   1.000
_cell.length_c   1.000
_cell.angle_alpha   90.00
_cell.angle_beta   90.00
_cell.angle_gamma   90.00
#
_symmetry.space_group_name_H-M   'P 1'
#
loop_
_entity.id
_entity.type
_entity.pdbx_description
1 polymer ?
#
loop_
_entity_poly.entity_id
_entity_poly.type
_entity_poly.pdbx_seq_one_letter_code
_entity_poly.pdbx_strand_id
1 'polypeptide(L)'
;MVWPARMAMLERARYHLTIWQARSGQVLARQERDPSSFPPAPPALDGTRYDVVVVGGQPEGVAAAVSAARQGVKVLLVEKRDGLGGLFTYGWLNFIDMNYGPKQELLTRGTFLDFYRQVGGSVFDVAVAKKVFRDMVERYPNLALSLNTAFKEPIMEGGRITGIKAVREGQEITFYADRFIDATQDAVVAAAAGVPYTVGAEDMGEPERRQAVTLVFHLGNIDWGALEQAVKEGRIKDAKISDRAAWGFADVGAAYQPSTPRLRLRGLNIGRQNDGTILINALQIFGVDGLSEVSKAEAMELAQKELPAITAFLRERLPGFGGAKLLGAAPELYVRETRHIKALYQLDLNDVLFNRYFPDAIALGSYPVDVQATSPQDTGYVYGRPEVYSIPFRSLVPQGVDNLLVVGRSAGYTHLAAGSARVVPIGMATGDAAGVAAAYSLKVNKTFRDLAADRADIKEIQDLLVKAGAYLKDYQIKNPLENHWAFNGLKFVNRWGLIVAGYNNDWKLDAPVNQASFYYMTANALKRAAGRGDLVAAKAAVLKPYLQREPLTRGNAARLLLTYLGEDAAALDPAAAVARAAAKGLLPVDKTGSDPQGIVTGAEAYYATERLCALVGKI
;
A
#
# COMPACT_ATOMS: atom_id res chain seq x y z
N MET A 1 -16.79 -22.62 -20.43
CA MET A 1 -16.54 -24.05 -20.09
C MET A 1 -16.38 -24.15 -18.58
N VAL A 2 -17.29 -24.89 -17.98
CA VAL A 2 -17.51 -25.02 -16.53
C VAL A 2 -16.31 -25.76 -15.91
N TRP A 3 -15.71 -25.18 -14.88
CA TRP A 3 -14.76 -25.86 -14.01
C TRP A 3 -15.54 -26.82 -13.11
N PRO A 4 -15.20 -28.12 -13.06
CA PRO A 4 -15.92 -29.03 -12.18
C PRO A 4 -15.57 -28.78 -10.72
N ALA A 5 -16.60 -28.67 -9.91
CA ALA A 5 -16.57 -28.72 -8.46
C ALA A 5 -16.02 -30.08 -7.97
N ARG A 6 -14.70 -30.19 -7.80
CA ARG A 6 -14.04 -31.28 -7.08
C ARG A 6 -12.75 -30.79 -6.41
N MET A 7 -12.91 -29.97 -5.39
CA MET A 7 -11.90 -29.75 -4.37
C MET A 7 -12.52 -29.57 -2.98
N ALA A 8 -13.54 -30.36 -2.69
CA ALA A 8 -13.95 -30.65 -1.32
C ALA A 8 -13.32 -32.01 -0.97
N MET A 9 -12.28 -31.98 -0.18
CA MET A 9 -11.66 -33.00 0.65
C MET A 9 -10.14 -32.93 0.59
N LEU A 10 -9.57 -32.06 1.41
CA LEU A 10 -8.21 -32.19 1.90
C LEU A 10 -8.21 -31.94 3.41
N GLU A 11 -8.89 -32.81 4.13
CA GLU A 11 -8.52 -33.10 5.51
C GLU A 11 -7.25 -33.96 5.47
N ARG A 12 -6.21 -33.47 6.13
CA ARG A 12 -4.86 -33.93 6.43
C ARG A 12 -3.80 -33.28 5.57
N ALA A 13 -2.95 -32.51 6.26
CA ALA A 13 -1.82 -31.78 5.74
C ALA A 13 -0.76 -32.70 5.12
N ARG A 14 -0.95 -33.11 3.87
CA ARG A 14 0.08 -33.70 3.03
C ARG A 14 0.39 -32.70 1.91
N TYR A 15 1.62 -32.27 1.82
CA TYR A 15 2.04 -31.39 0.74
C TYR A 15 2.35 -32.24 -0.50
N HIS A 16 1.55 -32.04 -1.55
CA HIS A 16 1.81 -32.65 -2.85
C HIS A 16 2.49 -31.63 -3.76
N LEU A 17 3.72 -31.90 -4.19
CA LEU A 17 4.31 -31.20 -5.31
C LEU A 17 3.90 -31.93 -6.59
N THR A 18 2.99 -31.33 -7.35
CA THR A 18 2.55 -31.88 -8.65
C THR A 18 3.10 -30.99 -9.75
N ILE A 19 4.00 -31.53 -10.57
CA ILE A 19 4.52 -30.85 -11.76
C ILE A 19 3.70 -31.33 -12.96
N TRP A 20 3.06 -30.38 -13.64
CA TRP A 20 2.27 -30.66 -14.85
C TRP A 20 3.01 -30.20 -16.08
N GLN A 21 3.07 -31.04 -17.10
CA GLN A 21 3.53 -30.63 -18.41
C GLN A 21 2.38 -29.95 -19.17
N ALA A 22 2.61 -28.70 -19.64
CA ALA A 22 1.58 -27.80 -20.16
C ALA A 22 0.80 -28.32 -21.40
N ARG A 23 1.23 -29.41 -22.00
CA ARG A 23 0.63 -29.96 -23.25
C ARG A 23 -0.07 -31.32 -23.11
N SER A 24 0.13 -32.06 -22.05
CA SER A 24 -0.39 -33.44 -21.95
C SER A 24 -1.31 -33.69 -20.76
N GLY A 25 -1.39 -32.77 -19.80
CA GLY A 25 -2.17 -32.98 -18.58
C GLY A 25 -1.69 -34.15 -17.70
N GLN A 26 -0.53 -34.75 -18.02
CA GLN A 26 0.01 -35.85 -17.23
C GLN A 26 0.83 -35.35 -16.05
N VAL A 27 0.66 -35.99 -14.90
CA VAL A 27 1.49 -35.78 -13.72
C VAL A 27 2.87 -36.35 -13.97
N LEU A 28 3.89 -35.51 -14.09
CA LEU A 28 5.26 -35.92 -14.35
C LEU A 28 6.01 -36.37 -13.09
N ALA A 29 5.68 -35.79 -11.95
CA ALA A 29 6.25 -36.21 -10.67
C ALA A 29 5.27 -35.89 -9.54
N ARG A 30 5.13 -36.81 -8.61
CA ARG A 30 4.40 -36.64 -7.35
C ARG A 30 5.37 -36.95 -6.22
N GLN A 31 5.76 -35.94 -5.48
CA GLN A 31 6.58 -36.10 -4.29
C GLN A 31 5.77 -35.70 -3.08
N GLU A 32 5.33 -36.70 -2.30
CA GLU A 32 4.74 -36.49 -1.00
C GLU A 32 5.87 -36.34 0.02
N ARG A 33 5.95 -35.20 0.70
CA ARG A 33 6.83 -35.03 1.84
C ARG A 33 5.98 -34.80 3.08
N ASP A 34 6.20 -35.61 4.09
CA ASP A 34 5.60 -35.44 5.40
C ASP A 34 6.21 -34.17 6.04
N PRO A 35 5.39 -33.22 6.55
CA PRO A 35 5.89 -32.05 7.27
C PRO A 35 6.79 -32.41 8.46
N SER A 36 6.54 -33.55 9.10
CA SER A 36 7.39 -34.07 10.19
C SER A 36 8.79 -34.54 9.74
N SER A 37 9.03 -34.62 8.42
CA SER A 37 10.32 -35.07 7.87
C SER A 37 11.36 -33.95 7.71
N PHE A 38 11.01 -32.68 7.98
CA PHE A 38 11.98 -31.60 7.96
C PHE A 38 12.73 -31.55 9.29
N PRO A 39 14.08 -31.43 9.27
CA PRO A 39 14.80 -31.17 10.50
C PRO A 39 14.35 -29.81 11.08
N PRO A 40 14.29 -29.65 12.40
CA PRO A 40 13.96 -28.38 13.00
C PRO A 40 14.90 -27.28 12.50
N ALA A 41 14.38 -26.06 12.33
CA ALA A 41 15.21 -24.91 11.97
C ALA A 41 16.39 -24.78 12.97
N PRO A 42 17.60 -24.44 12.50
CA PRO A 42 18.74 -24.29 13.38
C PRO A 42 18.49 -23.18 14.40
N PRO A 43 18.92 -23.35 15.66
CA PRO A 43 18.72 -22.34 16.68
C PRO A 43 19.50 -21.04 16.33
N ALA A 44 18.87 -19.90 16.58
CA ALA A 44 19.51 -18.59 16.46
C ALA A 44 20.34 -18.31 17.73
N LEU A 45 21.64 -18.55 17.66
CA LEU A 45 22.56 -18.36 18.76
C LEU A 45 23.21 -16.97 18.74
N ASP A 46 23.48 -16.41 19.92
CA ASP A 46 24.22 -15.16 20.08
C ASP A 46 25.61 -15.24 19.42
N GLY A 47 26.08 -14.12 18.84
CA GLY A 47 27.36 -14.05 18.15
C GLY A 47 27.42 -14.81 16.80
N THR A 48 26.35 -15.46 16.37
CA THR A 48 26.34 -16.24 15.13
C THR A 48 26.37 -15.33 13.89
N ARG A 49 27.15 -15.76 12.88
CA ARG A 49 27.20 -15.12 11.56
C ARG A 49 26.32 -15.85 10.57
N TYR A 50 25.56 -15.07 9.82
CA TYR A 50 24.69 -15.48 8.73
C TYR A 50 25.14 -14.82 7.43
N ASP A 51 24.67 -15.32 6.30
CA ASP A 51 24.84 -14.64 5.01
C ASP A 51 23.84 -13.47 4.89
N VAL A 52 22.59 -13.72 5.30
CA VAL A 52 21.49 -12.77 5.25
C VAL A 52 20.74 -12.74 6.58
N VAL A 53 20.51 -11.54 7.12
CA VAL A 53 19.59 -11.31 8.23
C VAL A 53 18.37 -10.55 7.74
N VAL A 54 17.19 -11.11 7.99
CA VAL A 54 15.88 -10.48 7.72
C VAL A 54 15.29 -10.07 9.07
N VAL A 55 14.95 -8.80 9.24
CA VAL A 55 14.31 -8.27 10.44
C VAL A 55 12.85 -7.99 10.17
N GLY A 56 11.94 -8.63 10.92
CA GLY A 56 10.49 -8.54 10.79
C GLY A 56 9.87 -9.77 10.13
N GLY A 57 9.15 -10.56 10.91
CA GLY A 57 8.41 -11.76 10.47
C GLY A 57 7.03 -11.45 9.90
N GLN A 58 6.90 -10.29 9.23
CA GLN A 58 5.74 -9.93 8.44
C GLN A 58 5.61 -10.86 7.21
N PRO A 59 4.50 -10.88 6.48
CA PRO A 59 4.40 -11.68 5.26
C PRO A 59 5.56 -11.43 4.29
N GLU A 60 5.98 -10.16 4.15
CA GLU A 60 7.09 -9.71 3.31
C GLU A 60 8.44 -10.27 3.79
N GLY A 61 8.64 -10.29 5.10
CA GLY A 61 9.87 -10.83 5.71
C GLY A 61 9.95 -12.35 5.61
N VAL A 62 8.82 -13.04 5.76
CA VAL A 62 8.76 -14.49 5.50
C VAL A 62 9.10 -14.77 4.03
N ALA A 63 8.55 -14.00 3.09
CA ALA A 63 8.86 -14.16 1.67
C ALA A 63 10.35 -13.92 1.40
N ALA A 64 10.95 -12.87 1.98
CA ALA A 64 12.37 -12.55 1.84
C ALA A 64 13.28 -13.66 2.39
N ALA A 65 12.98 -14.14 3.60
CA ALA A 65 13.78 -15.18 4.25
C ALA A 65 13.71 -16.52 3.50
N VAL A 66 12.48 -16.93 3.12
CA VAL A 66 12.23 -18.15 2.34
C VAL A 66 12.92 -18.07 0.98
N SER A 67 12.81 -16.93 0.30
CA SER A 67 13.39 -16.73 -1.03
C SER A 67 14.93 -16.75 -0.99
N ALA A 68 15.56 -16.11 0.01
CA ALA A 68 17.00 -16.19 0.22
C ALA A 68 17.45 -17.63 0.53
N ALA A 69 16.74 -18.32 1.43
CA ALA A 69 17.05 -19.71 1.78
C ALA A 69 16.95 -20.67 0.58
N ARG A 70 15.99 -20.46 -0.33
CA ARG A 70 15.87 -21.20 -1.60
C ARG A 70 17.09 -21.04 -2.52
N GLN A 71 17.82 -19.92 -2.40
CA GLN A 71 19.08 -19.71 -3.13
C GLN A 71 20.29 -20.37 -2.45
N GLY A 72 20.11 -21.05 -1.31
CA GLY A 72 21.15 -21.85 -0.65
C GLY A 72 22.01 -21.09 0.38
N VAL A 73 21.74 -19.80 0.63
CA VAL A 73 22.48 -19.01 1.63
C VAL A 73 21.95 -19.26 3.04
N LYS A 74 22.78 -19.03 4.07
CA LYS A 74 22.44 -19.15 5.49
C LYS A 74 21.67 -17.91 5.95
N VAL A 75 20.41 -18.08 6.32
CA VAL A 75 19.49 -16.98 6.64
C VAL A 75 19.09 -17.00 8.11
N LEU A 76 18.93 -15.80 8.71
CA LEU A 76 18.25 -15.61 9.97
C LEU A 76 17.02 -14.72 9.76
N LEU A 77 15.85 -15.14 10.23
CA LEU A 77 14.64 -14.32 10.37
C LEU A 77 14.45 -13.96 11.84
N VAL A 78 14.45 -12.65 12.14
CA VAL A 78 14.23 -12.09 13.48
C VAL A 78 12.83 -11.50 13.58
N GLU A 79 12.06 -11.91 14.59
CA GLU A 79 10.70 -11.41 14.82
C GLU A 79 10.47 -11.13 16.31
N LYS A 80 9.91 -9.94 16.62
CA LYS A 80 9.62 -9.51 17.99
C LYS A 80 8.45 -10.26 18.65
N ARG A 81 7.56 -10.83 17.85
CA ARG A 81 6.38 -11.58 18.31
C ARG A 81 6.70 -13.05 18.51
N ASP A 82 5.75 -13.77 19.14
CA ASP A 82 5.78 -15.23 19.31
C ASP A 82 5.45 -16.02 18.03
N GLY A 83 5.22 -15.34 16.91
CA GLY A 83 4.87 -15.96 15.64
C GLY A 83 4.98 -15.02 14.45
N LEU A 84 4.67 -15.54 13.27
CA LEU A 84 4.87 -14.90 11.98
C LEU A 84 3.55 -14.41 11.35
N GLY A 85 3.65 -13.55 10.31
CA GLY A 85 2.53 -13.13 9.48
C GLY A 85 1.91 -11.77 9.85
N GLY A 86 2.42 -11.09 10.88
CA GLY A 86 2.14 -9.69 11.22
C GLY A 86 0.69 -9.25 11.03
N LEU A 87 0.43 -8.38 10.05
CA LEU A 87 -0.90 -7.84 9.79
C LEU A 87 -1.97 -8.93 9.60
N PHE A 88 -1.65 -10.04 8.95
CA PHE A 88 -2.60 -11.13 8.73
C PHE A 88 -2.92 -11.93 10.00
N THR A 89 -1.95 -12.05 10.92
CA THR A 89 -2.05 -12.94 12.08
C THR A 89 -2.16 -12.24 13.41
N TYR A 90 -1.69 -10.99 13.52
CA TYR A 90 -1.78 -10.14 14.72
C TYR A 90 -2.69 -8.93 14.51
N GLY A 91 -2.77 -8.38 13.30
CA GLY A 91 -3.76 -7.38 12.93
C GLY A 91 -5.10 -7.98 12.52
N TRP A 92 -5.20 -9.30 12.39
CA TRP A 92 -6.38 -10.08 11.98
C TRP A 92 -7.01 -9.64 10.65
N LEU A 93 -6.21 -9.05 9.76
CA LEU A 93 -6.68 -8.75 8.42
C LEU A 93 -6.72 -10.05 7.59
N ASN A 94 -7.85 -10.73 7.63
CA ASN A 94 -8.04 -12.03 6.99
C ASN A 94 -8.70 -11.94 5.60
N PHE A 95 -8.63 -10.78 4.99
CA PHE A 95 -9.16 -10.50 3.64
C PHE A 95 -8.03 -9.94 2.77
N ILE A 96 -7.68 -10.64 1.69
CA ILE A 96 -6.52 -10.31 0.85
C ILE A 96 -6.93 -9.40 -0.31
N ASP A 97 -6.23 -8.30 -0.46
CA ASP A 97 -6.31 -7.38 -1.60
C ASP A 97 -5.53 -7.96 -2.79
N MET A 98 -6.24 -8.65 -3.68
CA MET A 98 -5.66 -9.39 -4.80
C MET A 98 -5.26 -8.49 -5.97
N ASN A 99 -4.24 -8.92 -6.73
CA ASN A 99 -3.74 -8.24 -7.91
C ASN A 99 -3.92 -9.14 -9.14
N TYR A 100 -4.77 -8.71 -10.07
CA TYR A 100 -5.06 -9.43 -11.30
C TYR A 100 -4.67 -8.61 -12.54
N GLY A 101 -4.14 -9.28 -13.55
CA GLY A 101 -3.89 -8.71 -14.86
C GLY A 101 -5.15 -8.61 -15.72
N PRO A 102 -5.04 -8.03 -16.94
CA PRO A 102 -6.19 -7.79 -17.83
C PRO A 102 -6.96 -9.06 -18.23
N LYS A 103 -6.31 -10.22 -18.16
CA LYS A 103 -6.94 -11.53 -18.45
C LYS A 103 -7.33 -12.29 -17.18
N GLN A 104 -7.47 -11.59 -16.07
CA GLN A 104 -7.77 -12.15 -14.75
C GLN A 104 -6.71 -13.15 -14.22
N GLU A 105 -5.51 -13.12 -14.75
CA GLU A 105 -4.37 -13.86 -14.23
C GLU A 105 -3.83 -13.21 -12.95
N LEU A 106 -3.43 -14.02 -11.99
CA LEU A 106 -2.82 -13.55 -10.76
C LEU A 106 -1.42 -12.97 -11.06
N LEU A 107 -1.19 -11.71 -10.69
CA LEU A 107 0.07 -11.00 -10.92
C LEU A 107 1.12 -11.31 -9.83
N THR A 108 0.70 -11.40 -8.59
CA THR A 108 1.59 -11.71 -7.46
C THR A 108 1.63 -13.22 -7.24
N ARG A 109 2.80 -13.82 -7.47
CA ARG A 109 3.03 -15.27 -7.40
C ARG A 109 4.21 -15.56 -6.46
N GLY A 110 5.01 -16.60 -6.74
CA GLY A 110 6.13 -17.00 -5.88
C GLY A 110 5.65 -17.42 -4.48
N THR A 111 6.29 -16.91 -3.45
CA THR A 111 5.99 -17.23 -2.04
C THR A 111 4.56 -16.84 -1.65
N PHE A 112 4.01 -15.74 -2.21
CA PHE A 112 2.61 -15.36 -1.99
C PHE A 112 1.63 -16.42 -2.52
N LEU A 113 1.84 -16.97 -3.70
CA LEU A 113 0.97 -17.99 -4.27
C LEU A 113 1.00 -19.29 -3.44
N ASP A 114 2.18 -19.64 -2.89
CA ASP A 114 2.31 -20.78 -1.97
C ASP A 114 1.48 -20.56 -0.70
N PHE A 115 1.56 -19.37 -0.10
CA PHE A 115 0.71 -18.98 1.03
C PHE A 115 -0.78 -19.03 0.67
N TYR A 116 -1.17 -18.35 -0.40
CA TYR A 116 -2.56 -18.24 -0.86
C TYR A 116 -3.24 -19.60 -1.05
N ARG A 117 -2.52 -20.56 -1.63
CA ARG A 117 -3.02 -21.94 -1.82
C ARG A 117 -3.19 -22.67 -0.51
N GLN A 118 -2.26 -22.52 0.43
CA GLN A 118 -2.28 -23.22 1.71
C GLN A 118 -3.35 -22.68 2.67
N VAL A 119 -3.65 -21.37 2.61
CA VAL A 119 -4.74 -20.80 3.44
C VAL A 119 -6.13 -20.97 2.80
N GLY A 120 -6.21 -21.45 1.56
CA GLY A 120 -7.47 -21.80 0.89
C GLY A 120 -8.19 -20.64 0.21
N GLY A 121 -7.50 -19.53 -0.10
CA GLY A 121 -8.08 -18.43 -0.88
C GLY A 121 -7.86 -17.03 -0.30
N SER A 122 -8.64 -16.07 -0.80
CA SER A 122 -8.49 -14.64 -0.44
C SER A 122 -9.11 -14.27 0.92
N VAL A 123 -9.89 -15.16 1.52
CA VAL A 123 -10.40 -15.03 2.89
C VAL A 123 -10.01 -16.29 3.64
N PHE A 124 -9.33 -16.14 4.76
CA PHE A 124 -8.69 -17.26 5.44
C PHE A 124 -8.92 -17.22 6.95
N ASP A 125 -8.67 -18.37 7.59
CA ASP A 125 -8.62 -18.51 9.04
C ASP A 125 -7.25 -18.03 9.56
N VAL A 126 -7.27 -17.18 10.58
CA VAL A 126 -6.06 -16.56 11.15
C VAL A 126 -5.12 -17.59 11.78
N ALA A 127 -5.65 -18.61 12.46
CA ALA A 127 -4.84 -19.66 13.06
C ALA A 127 -4.16 -20.52 12.00
N VAL A 128 -4.89 -20.83 10.91
CA VAL A 128 -4.30 -21.51 9.75
C VAL A 128 -3.20 -20.68 9.12
N ALA A 129 -3.41 -19.37 8.93
CA ALA A 129 -2.39 -18.49 8.37
C ALA A 129 -1.11 -18.44 9.24
N LYS A 130 -1.26 -18.35 10.57
CA LYS A 130 -0.13 -18.36 11.52
C LYS A 130 0.69 -19.65 11.39
N LYS A 131 0.01 -20.80 11.29
CA LYS A 131 0.66 -22.09 11.05
C LYS A 131 1.37 -22.14 9.69
N VAL A 132 0.69 -21.71 8.62
CA VAL A 132 1.26 -21.74 7.26
C VAL A 132 2.55 -20.92 7.18
N PHE A 133 2.59 -19.70 7.72
CA PHE A 133 3.81 -18.89 7.73
C PHE A 133 4.95 -19.59 8.48
N ARG A 134 4.66 -20.24 9.60
CA ARG A 134 5.64 -21.00 10.35
C ARG A 134 6.16 -22.18 9.55
N ASP A 135 5.29 -22.99 8.98
CA ASP A 135 5.64 -24.16 8.16
C ASP A 135 6.49 -23.76 6.93
N MET A 136 6.22 -22.59 6.34
CA MET A 136 6.99 -22.06 5.21
C MET A 136 8.45 -21.77 5.59
N VAL A 137 8.70 -21.25 6.78
CA VAL A 137 10.05 -20.96 7.31
C VAL A 137 10.76 -22.24 7.72
N GLU A 138 10.11 -23.07 8.54
CA GLU A 138 10.70 -24.30 9.10
C GLU A 138 11.03 -25.37 8.06
N ARG A 139 10.53 -25.23 6.85
CA ARG A 139 10.84 -26.10 5.71
C ARG A 139 12.32 -26.06 5.31
N TYR A 140 13.05 -24.98 5.62
CA TYR A 140 14.40 -24.76 5.14
C TYR A 140 15.44 -24.92 6.26
N PRO A 141 16.32 -25.95 6.22
CA PRO A 141 17.30 -26.20 7.26
C PRO A 141 18.42 -25.13 7.34
N ASN A 142 18.57 -24.30 6.32
CA ASN A 142 19.48 -23.16 6.26
C ASN A 142 18.83 -21.83 6.66
N LEU A 143 17.56 -21.85 7.15
CA LEU A 143 16.84 -20.69 7.66
C LEU A 143 16.61 -20.84 9.15
N ALA A 144 17.33 -20.04 9.95
CA ALA A 144 17.11 -19.94 11.39
C ALA A 144 15.98 -18.94 11.69
N LEU A 145 15.16 -19.23 12.70
CA LEU A 145 14.08 -18.37 13.17
C LEU A 145 14.32 -17.95 14.61
N SER A 146 14.30 -16.64 14.89
CA SER A 146 14.38 -16.07 16.23
C SER A 146 13.10 -15.29 16.55
N LEU A 147 12.17 -15.94 17.23
CA LEU A 147 10.93 -15.34 17.76
C LEU A 147 11.18 -14.65 19.10
N ASN A 148 10.24 -13.83 19.57
CA ASN A 148 10.34 -13.04 20.80
C ASN A 148 11.64 -12.24 20.86
N THR A 149 12.14 -11.81 19.71
CA THR A 149 13.44 -11.16 19.55
C THR A 149 13.24 -9.80 18.90
N ALA A 150 13.31 -8.75 19.70
CA ALA A 150 13.11 -7.38 19.24
C ALA A 150 14.44 -6.79 18.76
N PHE A 151 14.47 -6.27 17.53
CA PHE A 151 15.58 -5.47 17.02
C PHE A 151 15.80 -4.25 17.95
N LYS A 152 17.07 -3.96 18.28
CA LYS A 152 17.46 -2.83 19.12
C LYS A 152 18.19 -1.75 18.30
N GLU A 153 19.32 -2.13 17.71
CA GLU A 153 20.15 -1.20 16.93
C GLU A 153 21.03 -1.94 15.90
N PRO A 154 21.44 -1.29 14.78
CA PRO A 154 22.43 -1.86 13.88
C PRO A 154 23.86 -1.64 14.42
N ILE A 155 24.77 -2.53 14.04
CA ILE A 155 26.20 -2.32 14.21
C ILE A 155 26.73 -1.82 12.87
N MET A 156 27.24 -0.58 12.85
CA MET A 156 27.63 0.12 11.62
C MET A 156 29.14 0.21 11.50
N GLU A 157 29.67 -0.07 10.31
CA GLU A 157 31.08 0.14 9.94
C GLU A 157 31.15 0.71 8.51
N GLY A 158 31.77 1.90 8.36
CA GLY A 158 32.00 2.50 7.04
C GLY A 158 30.73 2.65 6.17
N GLY A 159 29.58 2.99 6.75
CA GLY A 159 28.30 3.13 6.02
C GLY A 159 27.59 1.80 5.70
N ARG A 160 28.08 0.67 6.23
CA ARG A 160 27.50 -0.67 6.09
C ARG A 160 27.04 -1.21 7.42
N ILE A 161 26.03 -2.03 7.42
CA ILE A 161 25.62 -2.82 8.59
C ILE A 161 26.48 -4.08 8.64
N THR A 162 27.16 -4.35 9.74
CA THR A 162 27.94 -5.58 9.95
C THR A 162 27.25 -6.55 10.90
N GLY A 163 26.28 -6.06 11.67
CA GLY A 163 25.48 -6.85 12.59
C GLY A 163 24.28 -6.08 13.10
N ILE A 164 23.47 -6.77 13.89
CA ILE A 164 22.36 -6.17 14.64
C ILE A 164 22.44 -6.61 16.09
N LYS A 165 22.11 -5.69 17.00
CA LYS A 165 21.77 -6.02 18.38
C LYS A 165 20.27 -6.18 18.51
N ALA A 166 19.84 -7.18 19.24
CA ALA A 166 18.45 -7.49 19.52
C ALA A 166 18.27 -7.82 21.00
N VAL A 167 17.03 -7.82 21.46
CA VAL A 167 16.68 -8.21 22.84
C VAL A 167 15.75 -9.42 22.77
N ARG A 168 16.13 -10.51 23.43
CA ARG A 168 15.34 -11.73 23.59
C ARG A 168 15.28 -12.09 25.07
N GLU A 169 14.05 -12.22 25.61
CA GLU A 169 13.84 -12.52 27.03
C GLU A 169 14.60 -11.59 28.01
N GLY A 170 14.67 -10.29 27.64
CA GLY A 170 15.36 -9.26 28.41
C GLY A 170 16.88 -9.25 28.27
N GLN A 171 17.47 -10.18 27.52
CA GLN A 171 18.91 -10.25 27.28
C GLN A 171 19.26 -9.70 25.89
N GLU A 172 20.35 -8.91 25.86
CA GLU A 172 20.91 -8.44 24.59
C GLU A 172 21.65 -9.58 23.90
N ILE A 173 21.35 -9.77 22.61
CA ILE A 173 22.01 -10.75 21.75
C ILE A 173 22.44 -10.06 20.47
N THR A 174 23.49 -10.58 19.82
CA THR A 174 24.07 -10.00 18.61
C THR A 174 24.07 -11.01 17.48
N PHE A 175 23.70 -10.57 16.29
CA PHE A 175 23.78 -11.35 15.06
C PHE A 175 24.58 -10.58 14.02
N TYR A 176 25.46 -11.26 13.31
CA TYR A 176 26.28 -10.70 12.24
C TYR A 176 25.84 -11.22 10.89
N ALA A 177 25.94 -10.38 9.84
CA ALA A 177 25.68 -10.80 8.46
C ALA A 177 26.37 -9.91 7.44
N ASP A 178 26.39 -10.39 6.19
CA ASP A 178 26.91 -9.63 5.07
C ASP A 178 25.83 -8.81 4.35
N ARG A 179 24.56 -9.26 4.39
CA ARG A 179 23.39 -8.59 3.82
C ARG A 179 22.24 -8.54 4.82
N PHE A 180 21.48 -7.45 4.76
CA PHE A 180 20.33 -7.19 5.63
C PHE A 180 19.08 -6.86 4.82
N ILE A 181 17.94 -7.32 5.31
CA ILE A 181 16.62 -6.97 4.75
C ILE A 181 15.76 -6.46 5.89
N ASP A 182 15.35 -5.19 5.80
CA ASP A 182 14.35 -4.60 6.69
C ASP A 182 12.96 -4.91 6.15
N ALA A 183 12.30 -5.86 6.77
CA ALA A 183 10.91 -6.23 6.52
C ALA A 183 10.00 -5.79 7.67
N THR A 184 10.46 -4.88 8.51
CA THR A 184 9.61 -4.26 9.52
C THR A 184 8.59 -3.34 8.84
N GLN A 185 7.41 -3.21 9.43
CA GLN A 185 6.36 -2.37 8.85
C GLN A 185 6.70 -0.87 8.88
N ASP A 186 7.72 -0.48 9.66
CA ASP A 186 8.04 0.90 9.96
C ASP A 186 9.48 1.28 9.57
N ALA A 187 10.16 0.45 8.75
CA ALA A 187 11.56 0.63 8.35
C ALA A 187 12.48 0.91 9.56
N VAL A 188 12.35 0.09 10.61
CA VAL A 188 13.03 0.34 11.91
C VAL A 188 14.54 0.20 11.76
N VAL A 189 15.01 -0.82 11.02
CA VAL A 189 16.45 -1.05 10.77
C VAL A 189 17.02 0.07 9.91
N ALA A 190 16.34 0.43 8.84
CA ALA A 190 16.78 1.48 7.93
C ALA A 190 16.87 2.85 8.64
N ALA A 191 15.85 3.20 9.44
CA ALA A 191 15.85 4.45 10.19
C ALA A 191 16.98 4.49 11.23
N ALA A 192 17.21 3.39 11.95
CA ALA A 192 18.29 3.29 12.92
C ALA A 192 19.70 3.30 12.27
N ALA A 193 19.80 2.82 11.02
CA ALA A 193 21.03 2.88 10.22
C ALA A 193 21.26 4.25 9.56
N GLY A 194 20.40 5.25 9.80
CA GLY A 194 20.55 6.61 9.28
C GLY A 194 20.03 6.80 7.85
N VAL A 195 19.25 5.87 7.31
CA VAL A 195 18.59 6.03 6.01
C VAL A 195 17.57 7.17 6.09
N PRO A 196 17.61 8.16 5.20
CA PRO A 196 16.60 9.21 5.18
C PRO A 196 15.22 8.65 4.76
N TYR A 197 14.16 9.24 5.32
CA TYR A 197 12.77 8.83 5.06
C TYR A 197 11.81 10.01 5.15
N THR A 198 10.58 9.80 4.72
CA THR A 198 9.41 10.66 5.01
C THR A 198 8.40 9.89 5.84
N VAL A 199 7.54 10.59 6.58
CA VAL A 199 6.46 9.97 7.40
C VAL A 199 5.10 10.42 6.86
N GLY A 200 4.22 9.45 6.57
CA GLY A 200 2.88 9.74 6.05
C GLY A 200 2.93 10.61 4.80
N ALA A 201 2.17 11.71 4.79
CA ALA A 201 2.08 12.65 3.67
C ALA A 201 3.14 13.79 3.72
N GLU A 202 4.24 13.59 4.43
CA GLU A 202 5.33 14.59 4.51
C GLU A 202 5.93 14.92 3.13
N ASP A 203 6.00 13.94 2.23
CA ASP A 203 6.44 14.11 0.83
C ASP A 203 5.52 15.05 0.02
N MET A 204 4.31 15.30 0.51
CA MET A 204 3.35 16.25 -0.04
C MET A 204 3.32 17.59 0.74
N GLY A 205 4.24 17.80 1.69
CA GLY A 205 4.23 18.98 2.56
C GLY A 205 3.11 18.98 3.62
N GLU A 206 2.57 17.81 3.95
CA GLU A 206 1.48 17.64 4.92
C GLU A 206 1.89 16.64 6.04
N PRO A 207 2.91 16.96 6.87
CA PRO A 207 3.50 16.00 7.83
C PRO A 207 2.52 15.55 8.93
N GLU A 208 1.50 16.35 9.22
CA GLU A 208 0.47 16.01 10.21
C GLU A 208 -0.67 15.14 9.66
N ARG A 209 -0.71 14.97 8.33
CA ARG A 209 -1.75 14.19 7.68
C ARG A 209 -1.42 12.70 7.76
N ARG A 210 -2.18 11.97 8.58
CA ARG A 210 -2.03 10.54 8.83
C ARG A 210 -3.32 9.80 8.51
N GLN A 211 -3.20 8.69 7.80
CA GLN A 211 -4.33 7.82 7.50
C GLN A 211 -4.87 7.19 8.80
N ALA A 212 -6.20 7.06 8.90
CA ALA A 212 -6.83 6.35 10.01
C ALA A 212 -6.27 4.94 10.15
N VAL A 213 -5.99 4.52 11.36
CA VAL A 213 -5.72 3.13 11.70
C VAL A 213 -7.03 2.38 11.92
N THR A 214 -6.98 1.05 11.94
CA THR A 214 -8.19 0.24 12.13
C THR A 214 -7.95 -0.80 13.22
N LEU A 215 -8.93 -1.02 14.09
CA LEU A 215 -8.99 -2.18 14.97
C LEU A 215 -9.95 -3.21 14.37
N VAL A 216 -9.43 -4.38 14.04
CA VAL A 216 -10.26 -5.54 13.65
C VAL A 216 -10.81 -6.18 14.90
N PHE A 217 -12.11 -6.50 14.90
CA PHE A 217 -12.77 -7.12 16.06
C PHE A 217 -13.46 -8.42 15.67
N HIS A 218 -13.67 -9.26 16.69
CA HIS A 218 -14.09 -10.66 16.55
C HIS A 218 -15.48 -10.85 17.14
N LEU A 219 -16.40 -11.37 16.33
CA LEU A 219 -17.76 -11.72 16.76
C LEU A 219 -18.05 -13.20 16.52
N GLY A 220 -18.78 -13.78 17.46
CA GLY A 220 -19.33 -15.13 17.35
C GLY A 220 -20.85 -15.15 17.38
N ASN A 221 -21.43 -16.33 17.20
CA ASN A 221 -22.87 -16.58 17.20
C ASN A 221 -23.61 -15.77 16.12
N ILE A 222 -23.11 -15.82 14.89
CA ILE A 222 -23.66 -15.18 13.70
C ILE A 222 -24.43 -16.20 12.88
N ASP A 223 -25.70 -15.89 12.54
CA ASP A 223 -26.46 -16.64 11.54
C ASP A 223 -26.07 -16.13 10.14
N TRP A 224 -25.04 -16.77 9.55
CA TRP A 224 -24.55 -16.41 8.22
C TRP A 224 -25.59 -16.60 7.13
N GLY A 225 -26.46 -17.61 7.27
CA GLY A 225 -27.55 -17.88 6.31
C GLY A 225 -28.57 -16.75 6.26
N ALA A 226 -28.99 -16.23 7.42
CA ALA A 226 -29.89 -15.09 7.50
C ALA A 226 -29.26 -13.80 6.90
N LEU A 227 -27.96 -13.57 7.12
CA LEU A 227 -27.24 -12.46 6.51
C LEU A 227 -27.19 -12.63 4.98
N GLU A 228 -26.83 -13.83 4.51
CA GLU A 228 -26.73 -14.14 3.08
C GLU A 228 -28.08 -13.94 2.37
N GLN A 229 -29.16 -14.43 2.97
CA GLN A 229 -30.51 -14.23 2.45
C GLN A 229 -30.86 -12.74 2.35
N ALA A 230 -30.57 -11.95 3.40
CA ALA A 230 -30.87 -10.53 3.41
C ALA A 230 -30.10 -9.75 2.33
N VAL A 231 -28.84 -10.11 2.08
CA VAL A 231 -28.03 -9.49 1.01
C VAL A 231 -28.55 -9.90 -0.37
N LYS A 232 -28.85 -11.18 -0.60
CA LYS A 232 -29.40 -11.68 -1.88
C LYS A 232 -30.76 -11.09 -2.22
N GLU A 233 -31.60 -10.84 -1.22
CA GLU A 233 -32.90 -10.18 -1.37
C GLU A 233 -32.81 -8.66 -1.54
N GLY A 234 -31.62 -8.07 -1.48
CA GLY A 234 -31.40 -6.62 -1.62
C GLY A 234 -31.90 -5.79 -0.44
N ARG A 235 -32.15 -6.43 0.72
CA ARG A 235 -32.55 -5.70 1.96
C ARG A 235 -31.42 -4.84 2.54
N ILE A 236 -30.17 -5.14 2.19
CA ILE A 236 -29.00 -4.36 2.57
C ILE A 236 -28.37 -3.83 1.28
N LYS A 237 -28.45 -2.51 1.09
CA LYS A 237 -27.87 -1.86 -0.09
C LYS A 237 -26.34 -1.96 -0.05
N ASP A 238 -25.73 -2.01 -1.24
CA ASP A 238 -24.28 -2.03 -1.48
C ASP A 238 -23.52 -3.18 -0.80
N ALA A 239 -24.23 -4.13 -0.17
CA ALA A 239 -23.61 -5.30 0.42
C ALA A 239 -23.43 -6.41 -0.61
N LYS A 240 -22.29 -7.10 -0.51
CA LYS A 240 -21.99 -8.34 -1.24
C LYS A 240 -21.59 -9.42 -0.25
N ILE A 241 -21.88 -10.68 -0.60
CA ILE A 241 -21.59 -11.82 0.26
C ILE A 241 -21.18 -13.04 -0.57
N SER A 242 -20.30 -13.84 0.02
CA SER A 242 -19.94 -15.19 -0.42
C SER A 242 -20.05 -16.15 0.77
N ASP A 243 -19.68 -17.40 0.61
CA ASP A 243 -19.59 -18.38 1.69
C ASP A 243 -18.60 -18.01 2.80
N ARG A 244 -17.57 -17.21 2.50
CA ARG A 244 -16.49 -16.87 3.43
C ARG A 244 -16.34 -15.37 3.73
N ALA A 245 -16.96 -14.49 2.97
CA ALA A 245 -16.81 -13.04 3.13
C ALA A 245 -18.09 -12.28 2.88
N ALA A 246 -18.23 -11.12 3.54
CA ALA A 246 -19.22 -10.12 3.20
C ALA A 246 -18.58 -8.73 3.26
N TRP A 247 -18.95 -7.83 2.33
CA TRP A 247 -18.35 -6.49 2.26
C TRP A 247 -19.33 -5.46 1.70
N GLY A 248 -18.99 -4.18 1.89
CA GLY A 248 -19.86 -3.05 1.58
C GLY A 248 -20.49 -2.51 2.85
N PHE A 249 -21.82 -2.57 3.00
CA PHE A 249 -22.56 -2.13 4.20
C PHE A 249 -22.32 -0.64 4.54
N ALA A 250 -22.15 0.21 3.52
CA ALA A 250 -21.79 1.61 3.74
C ALA A 250 -22.84 2.36 4.56
N ASP A 251 -24.14 2.14 4.26
CA ASP A 251 -25.25 2.76 5.01
C ASP A 251 -25.29 2.32 6.47
N VAL A 252 -24.94 1.05 6.76
CA VAL A 252 -24.87 0.54 8.14
C VAL A 252 -23.75 1.23 8.90
N GLY A 253 -22.56 1.35 8.32
CA GLY A 253 -21.44 2.05 8.93
C GLY A 253 -21.76 3.53 9.18
N ALA A 254 -22.36 4.21 8.20
CA ALA A 254 -22.73 5.62 8.29
C ALA A 254 -23.82 5.92 9.33
N ALA A 255 -24.66 4.95 9.64
CA ALA A 255 -25.73 5.10 10.64
C ALA A 255 -25.23 4.97 12.10
N TYR A 256 -24.02 4.44 12.30
CA TYR A 256 -23.44 4.34 13.64
C TYR A 256 -22.95 5.70 14.15
N GLN A 257 -23.29 6.02 15.38
CA GLN A 257 -22.83 7.24 16.06
C GLN A 257 -21.78 6.86 17.11
N PRO A 258 -20.49 7.10 16.85
CA PRO A 258 -19.44 6.75 17.80
C PRO A 258 -19.44 7.69 19.02
N SER A 259 -18.93 7.20 20.15
CA SER A 259 -18.85 7.95 21.41
C SER A 259 -17.91 9.17 21.35
N THR A 260 -17.04 9.22 20.36
CA THR A 260 -16.06 10.29 20.15
C THR A 260 -15.79 10.53 18.67
N PRO A 261 -15.49 11.79 18.25
CA PRO A 261 -15.14 12.08 16.85
C PRO A 261 -13.82 11.45 16.39
N ARG A 262 -13.01 10.89 17.30
CA ARG A 262 -11.81 10.13 16.93
C ARG A 262 -12.12 8.74 16.35
N LEU A 263 -13.37 8.28 16.42
CA LEU A 263 -13.80 6.98 15.92
C LEU A 263 -14.78 7.12 14.76
N ARG A 264 -14.76 6.13 13.87
CA ARG A 264 -15.79 5.98 12.83
C ARG A 264 -15.95 4.49 12.48
N LEU A 265 -17.18 4.03 12.41
CA LEU A 265 -17.50 2.77 11.78
C LEU A 265 -17.71 3.04 10.29
N ARG A 266 -16.85 2.46 9.42
CA ARG A 266 -17.03 2.52 7.96
C ARG A 266 -17.83 1.32 7.47
N GLY A 267 -18.05 1.20 6.15
CA GLY A 267 -18.60 0.00 5.54
C GLY A 267 -17.80 -1.25 5.95
N LEU A 268 -18.52 -2.33 6.24
CA LEU A 268 -17.93 -3.51 6.86
C LEU A 268 -17.20 -4.37 5.83
N ASN A 269 -15.99 -4.83 6.19
CA ASN A 269 -15.32 -5.96 5.54
C ASN A 269 -15.28 -7.10 6.55
N ILE A 270 -16.01 -8.16 6.27
CA ILE A 270 -16.25 -9.30 7.16
C ILE A 270 -15.58 -10.54 6.57
N GLY A 271 -14.67 -11.16 7.30
CA GLY A 271 -14.07 -12.43 6.93
C GLY A 271 -14.45 -13.52 7.93
N ARG A 272 -14.96 -14.65 7.42
CA ARG A 272 -15.41 -15.79 8.23
C ARG A 272 -14.25 -16.71 8.58
N GLN A 273 -14.19 -17.14 9.86
CA GLN A 273 -13.25 -18.13 10.36
C GLN A 273 -13.78 -19.55 10.17
N ASN A 274 -12.94 -20.57 10.33
CA ASN A 274 -13.32 -21.97 10.13
C ASN A 274 -14.31 -22.49 11.18
N ASP A 275 -14.32 -21.90 12.37
CA ASP A 275 -15.24 -22.20 13.45
C ASP A 275 -16.61 -21.48 13.33
N GLY A 276 -16.82 -20.74 12.24
CA GLY A 276 -18.04 -19.98 11.98
C GLY A 276 -18.09 -18.60 12.62
N THR A 277 -17.09 -18.21 13.40
CA THR A 277 -16.93 -16.83 13.89
C THR A 277 -16.50 -15.89 12.76
N ILE A 278 -16.57 -14.58 12.99
CA ILE A 278 -16.23 -13.57 11.98
C ILE A 278 -15.28 -12.51 12.52
N LEU A 279 -14.40 -12.03 11.64
CA LEU A 279 -13.56 -10.87 11.88
C LEU A 279 -14.07 -9.69 11.05
N ILE A 280 -14.15 -8.50 11.67
CA ILE A 280 -14.69 -7.30 11.03
C ILE A 280 -13.62 -6.20 11.01
N ASN A 281 -13.21 -5.82 9.80
CA ASN A 281 -12.32 -4.69 9.54
C ASN A 281 -13.17 -3.46 9.15
N ALA A 282 -13.54 -2.64 10.14
CA ALA A 282 -14.41 -1.48 9.92
C ALA A 282 -14.17 -0.30 10.88
N LEU A 283 -13.69 -0.54 12.11
CA LEU A 283 -13.53 0.51 13.11
C LEU A 283 -12.25 1.33 12.85
N GLN A 284 -12.42 2.55 12.34
CA GLN A 284 -11.34 3.51 12.10
C GLN A 284 -11.10 4.39 13.33
N ILE A 285 -9.82 4.67 13.62
CA ILE A 285 -9.35 5.56 14.68
C ILE A 285 -8.48 6.63 14.04
N PHE A 286 -8.81 7.90 14.29
CA PHE A 286 -8.11 9.06 13.74
C PHE A 286 -7.09 9.66 14.71
N GLY A 287 -6.10 10.38 14.17
CA GLY A 287 -5.08 11.09 14.94
C GLY A 287 -4.12 10.16 15.66
N VAL A 288 -3.79 9.01 15.06
CA VAL A 288 -2.88 8.02 15.63
C VAL A 288 -1.51 8.15 14.98
N ASP A 289 -0.49 8.31 15.81
CA ASP A 289 0.90 8.17 15.38
C ASP A 289 1.30 6.68 15.40
N GLY A 290 1.39 6.07 14.21
CA GLY A 290 1.76 4.67 14.07
C GLY A 290 3.19 4.33 14.53
N LEU A 291 4.05 5.34 14.71
CA LEU A 291 5.42 5.18 15.23
C LEU A 291 5.51 5.29 16.75
N SER A 292 4.47 5.82 17.41
CA SER A 292 4.41 5.99 18.86
C SER A 292 3.67 4.82 19.52
N GLU A 293 4.34 4.05 20.36
CA GLU A 293 3.71 2.97 21.14
C GLU A 293 2.63 3.53 22.08
N VAL A 294 2.85 4.72 22.66
CA VAL A 294 1.86 5.40 23.51
C VAL A 294 0.60 5.73 22.72
N SER A 295 0.75 6.36 21.54
CA SER A 295 -0.39 6.70 20.68
C SER A 295 -1.17 5.46 20.20
N LYS A 296 -0.47 4.37 19.90
CA LYS A 296 -1.10 3.09 19.54
C LYS A 296 -1.85 2.46 20.71
N ALA A 297 -1.28 2.50 21.91
CA ALA A 297 -1.92 1.98 23.11
C ALA A 297 -3.21 2.76 23.47
N GLU A 298 -3.17 4.09 23.42
CA GLU A 298 -4.36 4.94 23.61
C GLU A 298 -5.45 4.66 22.56
N ALA A 299 -5.06 4.51 21.29
CA ALA A 299 -5.99 4.19 20.21
C ALA A 299 -6.62 2.80 20.39
N MET A 300 -5.85 1.82 20.83
CA MET A 300 -6.33 0.48 21.16
C MET A 300 -7.37 0.52 22.28
N GLU A 301 -7.05 1.18 23.38
CA GLU A 301 -7.95 1.31 24.52
C GLU A 301 -9.27 2.02 24.14
N LEU A 302 -9.16 3.13 23.40
CA LEU A 302 -10.31 3.89 22.91
C LEU A 302 -11.23 3.02 22.05
N ALA A 303 -10.65 2.31 21.09
CA ALA A 303 -11.41 1.45 20.18
C ALA A 303 -12.02 0.24 20.90
N GLN A 304 -11.30 -0.40 21.82
CA GLN A 304 -11.81 -1.54 22.59
C GLN A 304 -13.03 -1.15 23.46
N LYS A 305 -13.01 0.04 24.04
CA LYS A 305 -14.15 0.58 24.80
C LYS A 305 -15.41 0.76 23.96
N GLU A 306 -15.27 1.00 22.66
CA GLU A 306 -16.38 1.20 21.72
C GLU A 306 -17.02 -0.11 21.25
N LEU A 307 -16.29 -1.24 21.27
CA LEU A 307 -16.76 -2.52 20.69
C LEU A 307 -18.09 -3.04 21.26
N PRO A 308 -18.40 -2.94 22.56
CA PRO A 308 -19.70 -3.36 23.08
C PRO A 308 -20.86 -2.58 22.44
N ALA A 309 -20.73 -1.27 22.27
CA ALA A 309 -21.74 -0.41 21.63
C ALA A 309 -21.90 -0.76 20.14
N ILE A 310 -20.80 -0.95 19.42
CA ILE A 310 -20.82 -1.43 18.02
C ILE A 310 -21.52 -2.79 17.93
N THR A 311 -21.22 -3.72 18.84
CA THR A 311 -21.85 -5.05 18.83
C THR A 311 -23.35 -4.96 19.06
N ALA A 312 -23.81 -4.14 20.00
CA ALA A 312 -25.23 -3.88 20.26
C ALA A 312 -25.91 -3.28 19.02
N PHE A 313 -25.30 -2.27 18.41
CA PHE A 313 -25.80 -1.64 17.19
C PHE A 313 -25.95 -2.65 16.04
N LEU A 314 -24.94 -3.50 15.80
CA LEU A 314 -24.99 -4.51 14.75
C LEU A 314 -26.07 -5.57 14.98
N ARG A 315 -26.33 -5.95 16.25
CA ARG A 315 -27.43 -6.87 16.62
C ARG A 315 -28.79 -6.32 16.18
N GLU A 316 -29.01 -5.02 16.32
CA GLU A 316 -30.28 -4.38 15.97
C GLU A 316 -30.43 -4.13 14.47
N ARG A 317 -29.33 -3.91 13.76
CA ARG A 317 -29.32 -3.42 12.37
C ARG A 317 -29.13 -4.50 11.32
N LEU A 318 -28.44 -5.58 11.64
CA LEU A 318 -28.09 -6.58 10.65
C LEU A 318 -28.83 -7.91 10.87
N PRO A 319 -29.56 -8.40 9.85
CA PRO A 319 -30.07 -9.76 9.86
C PRO A 319 -28.94 -10.77 10.11
N GLY A 320 -29.20 -11.76 10.95
CA GLY A 320 -28.20 -12.75 11.34
C GLY A 320 -27.30 -12.34 12.50
N PHE A 321 -27.32 -11.07 12.94
CA PHE A 321 -26.50 -10.59 14.07
C PHE A 321 -27.24 -10.54 15.40
N GLY A 322 -28.54 -10.85 15.46
CA GLY A 322 -29.33 -10.74 16.71
C GLY A 322 -28.73 -11.48 17.90
N GLY A 323 -28.02 -12.59 17.66
CA GLY A 323 -27.31 -13.35 18.69
C GLY A 323 -25.82 -13.01 18.85
N ALA A 324 -25.30 -12.04 18.13
CA ALA A 324 -23.87 -11.76 18.07
C ALA A 324 -23.23 -11.57 19.45
N LYS A 325 -22.07 -12.15 19.67
CA LYS A 325 -21.26 -12.01 20.89
C LYS A 325 -19.91 -11.45 20.55
N LEU A 326 -19.48 -10.40 21.27
CA LEU A 326 -18.11 -9.89 21.18
C LEU A 326 -17.16 -10.92 21.81
N LEU A 327 -16.21 -11.42 21.02
CA LEU A 327 -15.19 -12.38 21.46
C LEU A 327 -13.83 -11.71 21.72
N GLY A 328 -13.60 -10.52 21.20
CA GLY A 328 -12.37 -9.75 21.40
C GLY A 328 -12.02 -8.87 20.21
N ALA A 329 -10.78 -8.45 20.19
CA ALA A 329 -10.19 -7.63 19.12
C ALA A 329 -8.78 -8.11 18.77
N ALA A 330 -8.29 -7.70 17.62
CA ALA A 330 -6.92 -7.97 17.20
C ALA A 330 -5.92 -7.45 18.23
N PRO A 331 -4.84 -8.19 18.52
CA PRO A 331 -3.79 -7.72 19.44
C PRO A 331 -3.01 -6.52 18.90
N GLU A 332 -3.08 -6.23 17.60
CA GLU A 332 -2.41 -5.09 16.98
C GLU A 332 -3.35 -4.30 16.07
N LEU A 333 -3.11 -2.99 16.01
CA LEU A 333 -3.82 -2.11 15.09
C LEU A 333 -3.36 -2.33 13.63
N TYR A 334 -4.28 -2.27 12.71
CA TYR A 334 -3.94 -2.14 11.29
C TYR A 334 -3.50 -0.70 11.00
N VAL A 335 -2.19 -0.48 11.00
CA VAL A 335 -1.54 0.77 10.60
C VAL A 335 -1.19 0.66 9.12
N ARG A 336 -1.70 1.59 8.30
CA ARG A 336 -1.54 1.55 6.84
C ARG A 336 -0.24 2.16 6.36
N GLU A 337 0.27 3.13 7.10
CA GLU A 337 1.39 3.95 6.68
C GLU A 337 2.15 4.50 7.88
N THR A 338 3.48 4.56 7.76
CA THR A 338 4.38 5.23 8.69
C THR A 338 5.53 5.84 7.89
N ARG A 339 6.75 5.26 7.96
CA ARG A 339 7.90 5.70 7.18
C ARG A 339 7.86 5.18 5.75
N HIS A 340 8.36 6.00 4.84
CA HIS A 340 8.77 5.64 3.48
C HIS A 340 10.22 6.03 3.31
N ILE A 341 11.11 5.07 3.07
CA ILE A 341 12.54 5.36 2.91
C ILE A 341 12.81 6.19 1.65
N LYS A 342 13.85 7.03 1.69
CA LYS A 342 14.44 7.60 0.47
C LYS A 342 15.31 6.53 -0.19
N ALA A 343 14.77 5.95 -1.24
CA ALA A 343 15.43 4.92 -2.04
C ALA A 343 16.10 5.53 -3.29
N LEU A 344 16.78 4.71 -4.07
CA LEU A 344 17.35 5.13 -5.36
C LEU A 344 16.26 5.54 -6.37
N TYR A 345 15.04 5.06 -6.17
CA TYR A 345 13.85 5.49 -6.91
C TYR A 345 12.64 5.57 -5.97
N GLN A 346 11.90 6.67 -6.06
CA GLN A 346 10.62 6.82 -5.38
C GLN A 346 9.49 6.54 -6.37
N LEU A 347 8.81 5.42 -6.20
CA LEU A 347 7.60 5.11 -6.98
C LEU A 347 6.54 6.17 -6.69
N ASP A 348 6.01 6.82 -7.72
CA ASP A 348 5.00 7.86 -7.57
C ASP A 348 3.65 7.47 -8.16
N LEU A 349 2.64 8.33 -7.94
CA LEU A 349 1.28 8.07 -8.39
C LEU A 349 1.15 7.94 -9.90
N ASN A 350 1.95 8.69 -10.67
CA ASN A 350 1.94 8.61 -12.13
C ASN A 350 2.49 7.27 -12.65
N ASP A 351 3.54 6.75 -11.99
CA ASP A 351 4.08 5.42 -12.33
C ASP A 351 3.00 4.34 -12.16
N VAL A 352 2.22 4.44 -11.09
CA VAL A 352 1.12 3.50 -10.79
C VAL A 352 -0.02 3.67 -11.78
N LEU A 353 -0.60 4.87 -11.90
CA LEU A 353 -1.85 5.08 -12.64
C LEU A 353 -1.68 5.11 -14.16
N PHE A 354 -0.45 5.39 -14.66
CA PHE A 354 -0.15 5.30 -16.09
C PHE A 354 0.54 3.98 -16.47
N ASN A 355 0.43 2.96 -15.58
CA ASN A 355 0.82 1.57 -15.85
C ASN A 355 2.28 1.42 -16.28
N ARG A 356 3.20 2.13 -15.62
CA ARG A 356 4.60 2.12 -16.01
C ARG A 356 5.24 0.76 -15.75
N TYR A 357 5.89 0.22 -16.77
CA TYR A 357 6.79 -0.92 -16.64
C TYR A 357 8.25 -0.45 -16.62
N PHE A 358 9.00 -0.86 -15.58
CA PHE A 358 10.39 -0.48 -15.41
C PHE A 358 11.33 -1.57 -15.94
N PRO A 359 12.50 -1.20 -16.53
CA PRO A 359 13.51 -2.19 -16.93
C PRO A 359 14.02 -3.05 -15.77
N ASP A 360 14.04 -2.51 -14.57
CA ASP A 360 14.40 -3.18 -13.32
C ASP A 360 13.18 -3.64 -12.51
N ALA A 361 12.09 -4.03 -13.19
CA ALA A 361 10.88 -4.55 -12.58
C ALA A 361 11.15 -5.83 -11.78
N ILE A 362 10.67 -5.87 -10.51
CA ILE A 362 10.80 -7.04 -9.61
C ILE A 362 9.47 -7.55 -9.06
N ALA A 363 8.42 -6.80 -9.23
CA ALA A 363 7.06 -7.16 -8.85
C ALA A 363 6.05 -6.44 -9.75
N LEU A 364 4.82 -6.95 -9.83
CA LEU A 364 3.70 -6.32 -10.53
C LEU A 364 2.57 -6.02 -9.56
N GLY A 365 1.85 -4.90 -9.80
CA GLY A 365 0.69 -4.49 -9.04
C GLY A 365 -0.46 -4.03 -9.94
N SER A 366 -1.69 -4.12 -9.43
CA SER A 366 -2.91 -3.64 -10.09
C SER A 366 -3.99 -3.18 -9.09
N TYR A 367 -3.64 -3.11 -7.81
CA TYR A 367 -4.57 -2.68 -6.78
C TYR A 367 -4.93 -1.19 -6.97
N PRO A 368 -6.20 -0.79 -6.80
CA PRO A 368 -6.57 0.63 -6.83
C PRO A 368 -5.77 1.45 -5.82
N VAL A 369 -5.48 2.70 -6.15
CA VAL A 369 -4.78 3.60 -5.23
C VAL A 369 -5.75 4.08 -4.16
N ASP A 370 -5.86 3.30 -3.08
CA ASP A 370 -6.74 3.54 -1.93
C ASP A 370 -5.97 4.24 -0.80
N VAL A 371 -6.28 5.52 -0.59
CA VAL A 371 -5.78 6.31 0.53
C VAL A 371 -6.93 6.54 1.50
N GLN A 372 -6.77 6.04 2.72
CA GLN A 372 -7.82 6.12 3.73
C GLN A 372 -8.02 7.54 4.26
N ALA A 373 -9.20 7.76 4.85
CA ALA A 373 -9.53 9.01 5.52
C ALA A 373 -8.47 9.42 6.55
N THR A 374 -8.23 10.72 6.65
CA THR A 374 -7.26 11.32 7.58
C THR A 374 -7.94 12.10 8.70
N SER A 375 -9.26 12.32 8.60
CA SER A 375 -10.10 12.96 9.61
C SER A 375 -11.52 12.40 9.56
N PRO A 376 -12.37 12.67 10.56
CA PRO A 376 -13.77 12.26 10.55
C PRO A 376 -14.59 12.83 9.38
N GLN A 377 -14.21 14.00 8.87
CA GLN A 377 -14.87 14.69 7.76
C GLN A 377 -14.40 14.22 6.39
N ASP A 378 -13.29 13.49 6.35
CA ASP A 378 -12.71 12.93 5.14
C ASP A 378 -13.20 11.49 4.93
N THR A 379 -13.60 11.13 3.72
CA THR A 379 -14.08 9.77 3.41
C THR A 379 -12.97 8.82 2.95
N GLY A 380 -11.78 9.36 2.72
CA GLY A 380 -10.73 8.70 1.96
C GLY A 380 -11.00 8.73 0.45
N TYR A 381 -10.02 8.35 -0.35
CA TYR A 381 -10.09 8.51 -1.80
C TYR A 381 -9.47 7.33 -2.54
N VAL A 382 -10.14 6.90 -3.61
CA VAL A 382 -9.53 6.08 -4.66
C VAL A 382 -9.04 7.02 -5.76
N TYR A 383 -7.74 7.30 -5.77
CA TYR A 383 -7.13 8.23 -6.74
C TYR A 383 -7.20 7.72 -8.18
N GLY A 384 -7.24 6.41 -8.37
CA GLY A 384 -7.41 5.75 -9.65
C GLY A 384 -7.17 4.25 -9.52
N ARG A 385 -7.37 3.53 -10.61
CA ARG A 385 -7.16 2.08 -10.71
C ARG A 385 -6.20 1.79 -11.85
N PRO A 386 -4.98 1.32 -11.58
CA PRO A 386 -4.06 0.85 -12.63
C PRO A 386 -4.56 -0.45 -13.25
N GLU A 387 -4.19 -0.70 -14.51
CA GLU A 387 -4.34 -2.03 -15.10
C GLU A 387 -3.22 -2.96 -14.62
N VAL A 388 -1.96 -2.59 -14.88
CA VAL A 388 -0.76 -3.26 -14.35
C VAL A 388 0.40 -2.28 -14.36
N TYR A 389 1.05 -2.11 -13.22
CA TYR A 389 2.32 -1.40 -13.11
C TYR A 389 3.38 -2.30 -12.50
N SER A 390 4.65 -1.94 -12.62
CA SER A 390 5.73 -2.69 -11.96
C SER A 390 6.38 -1.90 -10.83
N ILE A 391 6.94 -2.65 -9.86
CA ILE A 391 7.81 -2.12 -8.82
C ILE A 391 9.26 -2.24 -9.30
N PRO A 392 10.04 -1.15 -9.38
CA PRO A 392 11.45 -1.22 -9.74
C PRO A 392 12.31 -1.68 -8.56
N PHE A 393 13.38 -2.43 -8.82
CA PHE A 393 14.33 -2.89 -7.80
C PHE A 393 14.92 -1.71 -7.00
N ARG A 394 15.19 -0.61 -7.67
CA ARG A 394 15.71 0.63 -7.05
C ARG A 394 14.83 1.21 -5.95
N SER A 395 13.54 0.88 -5.90
CA SER A 395 12.66 1.29 -4.79
C SER A 395 12.91 0.51 -3.50
N LEU A 396 13.63 -0.61 -3.54
CA LEU A 396 14.01 -1.36 -2.36
C LEU A 396 15.39 -0.97 -1.82
N VAL A 397 16.22 -0.26 -2.62
CA VAL A 397 17.61 0.09 -2.30
C VAL A 397 17.66 1.46 -1.63
N PRO A 398 17.92 1.55 -0.31
CA PRO A 398 17.96 2.82 0.41
C PRO A 398 19.16 3.67 0.02
N GLN A 399 19.04 4.99 0.24
CA GLN A 399 20.17 5.89 0.16
C GLN A 399 21.06 5.73 1.40
N GLY A 400 22.38 5.75 1.21
CA GLY A 400 23.36 5.83 2.29
C GLY A 400 23.78 4.51 2.93
N VAL A 401 23.09 3.39 2.69
CA VAL A 401 23.47 2.06 3.22
C VAL A 401 23.50 1.04 2.08
N ASP A 402 24.66 0.43 1.83
CA ASP A 402 24.90 -0.33 0.59
C ASP A 402 24.52 -1.81 0.67
N ASN A 403 24.35 -2.36 1.86
CA ASN A 403 24.03 -3.77 2.08
C ASN A 403 22.70 -4.02 2.78
N LEU A 404 21.78 -3.04 2.68
CA LEU A 404 20.42 -3.11 3.18
C LEU A 404 19.42 -3.02 2.03
N LEU A 405 18.37 -3.84 2.09
CA LEU A 405 17.13 -3.67 1.31
C LEU A 405 15.96 -3.43 2.25
N VAL A 406 14.98 -2.66 1.81
CA VAL A 406 13.73 -2.41 2.54
C VAL A 406 12.56 -2.87 1.71
N VAL A 407 11.69 -3.70 2.27
CA VAL A 407 10.54 -4.32 1.58
C VAL A 407 9.20 -3.93 2.20
N GLY A 408 8.13 -4.21 1.48
CA GLY A 408 6.77 -3.95 1.95
C GLY A 408 6.40 -2.48 1.91
N ARG A 409 5.51 -2.06 2.83
CA ARG A 409 4.88 -0.73 2.79
C ARG A 409 5.84 0.45 3.01
N SER A 410 6.99 0.21 3.63
CA SER A 410 7.98 1.25 3.95
C SER A 410 9.09 1.41 2.90
N ALA A 411 9.03 0.66 1.79
CA ALA A 411 9.96 0.82 0.66
C ALA A 411 9.85 2.23 0.04
N GLY A 412 10.65 2.51 -0.97
CA GLY A 412 10.75 3.79 -1.64
C GLY A 412 9.49 4.15 -2.45
N TYR A 413 8.41 4.42 -1.76
CA TYR A 413 7.11 4.84 -2.31
C TYR A 413 6.76 6.24 -1.83
N THR A 414 6.04 7.01 -2.65
CA THR A 414 5.37 8.22 -2.18
C THR A 414 4.10 7.86 -1.42
N HIS A 415 3.61 8.78 -0.57
CA HIS A 415 2.34 8.63 0.16
C HIS A 415 1.20 8.10 -0.73
N LEU A 416 1.01 8.68 -1.91
CA LEU A 416 -0.07 8.29 -2.81
C LEU A 416 0.19 6.94 -3.48
N ALA A 417 1.41 6.68 -3.96
CA ALA A 417 1.74 5.39 -4.59
C ALA A 417 1.60 4.23 -3.60
N ALA A 418 1.93 4.45 -2.34
CA ALA A 418 1.74 3.49 -1.26
C ALA A 418 0.27 3.05 -1.13
N GLY A 419 -0.71 3.87 -1.52
CA GLY A 419 -2.13 3.50 -1.57
C GLY A 419 -2.39 2.20 -2.34
N SER A 420 -1.58 1.90 -3.36
CA SER A 420 -1.62 0.63 -4.12
C SER A 420 -0.48 -0.31 -3.74
N ALA A 421 0.75 0.18 -3.67
CA ALA A 421 1.95 -0.64 -3.55
C ALA A 421 2.13 -1.32 -2.16
N ARG A 422 1.41 -0.86 -1.12
CA ARG A 422 1.51 -1.39 0.25
C ARG A 422 0.73 -2.68 0.50
N VAL A 423 -0.09 -3.16 -0.44
CA VAL A 423 -0.89 -4.37 -0.20
C VAL A 423 0.02 -5.59 -0.07
N VAL A 424 -0.35 -6.49 0.85
CA VAL A 424 0.50 -7.61 1.27
C VAL A 424 0.99 -8.48 0.11
N PRO A 425 0.18 -8.82 -0.93
CA PRO A 425 0.68 -9.61 -2.04
C PRO A 425 1.85 -8.95 -2.80
N ILE A 426 1.79 -7.63 -3.02
CA ILE A 426 2.91 -6.87 -3.62
C ILE A 426 4.10 -6.85 -2.66
N GLY A 427 3.85 -6.63 -1.36
CA GLY A 427 4.89 -6.67 -0.33
C GLY A 427 5.62 -8.01 -0.31
N MET A 428 4.91 -9.14 -0.38
CA MET A 428 5.54 -10.48 -0.45
C MET A 428 6.36 -10.66 -1.73
N ALA A 429 5.90 -10.14 -2.88
CA ALA A 429 6.68 -10.17 -4.11
C ALA A 429 7.96 -9.33 -4.02
N THR A 430 7.92 -8.16 -3.34
CA THR A 430 9.14 -7.39 -3.04
C THR A 430 10.06 -8.12 -2.06
N GLY A 431 9.50 -8.88 -1.11
CA GLY A 431 10.25 -9.78 -0.23
C GLY A 431 10.99 -10.87 -1.02
N ASP A 432 10.29 -11.57 -1.93
CA ASP A 432 10.92 -12.55 -2.81
C ASP A 432 12.10 -11.94 -3.58
N ALA A 433 11.91 -10.74 -4.12
CA ALA A 433 12.95 -10.02 -4.86
C ALA A 433 14.16 -9.68 -3.98
N ALA A 434 13.92 -9.20 -2.76
CA ALA A 434 14.99 -8.88 -1.83
C ALA A 434 15.79 -10.12 -1.42
N GLY A 435 15.12 -11.25 -1.16
CA GLY A 435 15.77 -12.51 -0.83
C GLY A 435 16.66 -13.04 -1.97
N VAL A 436 16.15 -13.04 -3.21
CA VAL A 436 16.93 -13.43 -4.40
C VAL A 436 18.11 -12.48 -4.60
N ALA A 437 17.88 -11.16 -4.54
CA ALA A 437 18.92 -10.16 -4.75
C ALA A 437 20.01 -10.23 -3.67
N ALA A 438 19.66 -10.50 -2.41
CA ALA A 438 20.63 -10.66 -1.33
C ALA A 438 21.57 -11.86 -1.59
N ALA A 439 21.02 -13.00 -1.95
CA ALA A 439 21.83 -14.18 -2.29
C ALA A 439 22.68 -13.96 -3.55
N TYR A 440 22.13 -13.36 -4.59
CA TYR A 440 22.86 -13.04 -5.83
C TYR A 440 23.99 -12.04 -5.58
N SER A 441 23.74 -10.99 -4.81
CA SER A 441 24.71 -9.99 -4.39
C SER A 441 25.95 -10.60 -3.71
N LEU A 442 25.74 -11.62 -2.86
CA LEU A 442 26.84 -12.38 -2.24
C LEU A 442 27.63 -13.18 -3.26
N LYS A 443 26.92 -13.87 -4.18
CA LYS A 443 27.55 -14.69 -5.23
C LYS A 443 28.48 -13.88 -6.12
N VAL A 444 28.08 -12.64 -6.49
CA VAL A 444 28.86 -11.78 -7.39
C VAL A 444 29.71 -10.74 -6.67
N ASN A 445 29.65 -10.71 -5.33
CA ASN A 445 30.36 -9.77 -4.46
C ASN A 445 30.12 -8.28 -4.85
N LYS A 446 28.88 -7.93 -5.14
CA LYS A 446 28.43 -6.56 -5.48
C LYS A 446 27.50 -6.02 -4.40
N THR A 447 27.48 -4.70 -4.20
CA THR A 447 26.47 -4.04 -3.35
C THR A 447 25.10 -4.03 -4.05
N PHE A 448 24.01 -3.76 -3.32
CA PHE A 448 22.69 -3.62 -3.95
C PHE A 448 22.61 -2.41 -4.89
N ARG A 449 23.39 -1.38 -4.61
CA ARG A 449 23.53 -0.20 -5.47
C ARG A 449 24.21 -0.54 -6.80
N ASP A 450 25.29 -1.35 -6.75
CA ASP A 450 25.97 -1.82 -7.94
C ASP A 450 25.06 -2.70 -8.79
N LEU A 451 24.31 -3.61 -8.16
CA LEU A 451 23.32 -4.43 -8.87
C LEU A 451 22.25 -3.56 -9.56
N ALA A 452 21.76 -2.53 -8.86
CA ALA A 452 20.74 -1.62 -9.40
C ALA A 452 21.23 -0.79 -10.60
N ALA A 453 22.54 -0.58 -10.71
CA ALA A 453 23.17 0.17 -11.80
C ALA A 453 23.49 -0.71 -13.03
N ASP A 454 23.55 -2.02 -12.88
CA ASP A 454 23.97 -2.95 -13.92
C ASP A 454 22.77 -3.71 -14.51
N ARG A 455 22.51 -3.53 -15.80
CA ARG A 455 21.39 -4.18 -16.51
C ARG A 455 21.51 -5.70 -16.58
N ALA A 456 22.74 -6.24 -16.63
CA ALA A 456 22.96 -7.68 -16.68
C ALA A 456 22.64 -8.32 -15.33
N ASP A 457 23.03 -7.67 -14.23
CA ASP A 457 22.69 -8.12 -12.87
C ASP A 457 21.18 -8.07 -12.62
N ILE A 458 20.52 -6.99 -13.04
CA ILE A 458 19.05 -6.88 -12.96
C ILE A 458 18.37 -7.99 -13.74
N LYS A 459 18.85 -8.29 -14.96
CA LYS A 459 18.29 -9.37 -15.78
C LYS A 459 18.46 -10.74 -15.10
N GLU A 460 19.61 -11.00 -14.50
CA GLU A 460 19.85 -12.24 -13.76
C GLU A 460 18.92 -12.35 -12.53
N ILE A 461 18.74 -11.26 -11.76
CA ILE A 461 17.79 -11.23 -10.66
C ILE A 461 16.37 -11.54 -11.15
N GLN A 462 15.94 -10.93 -12.26
CA GLN A 462 14.62 -11.19 -12.86
C GLN A 462 14.46 -12.66 -13.28
N ASP A 463 15.50 -13.26 -13.90
CA ASP A 463 15.48 -14.65 -14.34
C ASP A 463 15.43 -15.61 -13.13
N LEU A 464 16.18 -15.33 -12.08
CA LEU A 464 16.12 -16.08 -10.82
C LEU A 464 14.75 -15.99 -10.16
N LEU A 465 14.13 -14.79 -10.18
CA LEU A 465 12.78 -14.58 -9.67
C LEU A 465 11.74 -15.38 -10.45
N VAL A 466 11.79 -15.32 -11.78
CA VAL A 466 10.88 -16.10 -12.65
C VAL A 466 11.07 -17.60 -12.42
N LYS A 467 12.31 -18.07 -12.29
CA LYS A 467 12.63 -19.45 -11.93
C LYS A 467 12.07 -19.85 -10.57
N ALA A 468 12.04 -18.92 -9.60
CA ALA A 468 11.44 -19.11 -8.28
C ALA A 468 9.90 -19.00 -8.28
N GLY A 469 9.28 -18.76 -9.43
CA GLY A 469 7.82 -18.72 -9.60
C GLY A 469 7.21 -17.33 -9.62
N ALA A 470 8.00 -16.25 -9.61
CA ALA A 470 7.50 -14.90 -9.80
C ALA A 470 6.94 -14.67 -11.21
N TYR A 471 6.10 -13.66 -11.36
CA TYR A 471 5.48 -13.31 -12.63
C TYR A 471 5.82 -11.85 -12.98
N LEU A 472 6.66 -11.67 -14.02
CA LEU A 472 7.22 -10.37 -14.42
C LEU A 472 6.96 -10.10 -15.92
N LYS A 473 5.69 -10.18 -16.33
CA LYS A 473 5.31 -9.92 -17.71
C LYS A 473 5.14 -8.42 -17.97
N ASP A 474 5.83 -7.88 -18.98
CA ASP A 474 5.50 -6.57 -19.55
C ASP A 474 4.26 -6.68 -20.44
N TYR A 475 3.21 -5.97 -20.07
CA TYR A 475 1.94 -5.92 -20.82
C TYR A 475 1.94 -4.86 -21.91
N GLN A 476 2.93 -3.97 -21.95
CA GLN A 476 3.04 -2.87 -22.92
C GLN A 476 1.74 -2.05 -23.01
N ILE A 477 1.18 -1.74 -21.84
CA ILE A 477 -0.09 -1.00 -21.75
C ILE A 477 0.15 0.43 -22.27
N LYS A 478 -0.58 0.79 -23.33
CA LYS A 478 -0.50 2.15 -23.89
C LYS A 478 -1.38 3.11 -23.08
N ASN A 479 -0.82 4.25 -22.75
CA ASN A 479 -1.59 5.31 -22.14
C ASN A 479 -2.36 6.10 -23.24
N PRO A 480 -3.70 6.06 -23.27
CA PRO A 480 -4.46 6.76 -24.31
C PRO A 480 -4.34 8.30 -24.25
N LEU A 481 -3.88 8.83 -23.11
CA LEU A 481 -3.75 10.27 -22.87
C LEU A 481 -2.33 10.80 -23.16
N GLU A 482 -1.38 9.95 -23.53
CA GLU A 482 0.03 10.34 -23.70
C GLU A 482 0.22 11.50 -24.69
N ASN A 483 -0.58 11.54 -25.76
CA ASN A 483 -0.52 12.58 -26.78
C ASN A 483 -1.53 13.73 -26.55
N HIS A 484 -2.26 13.73 -25.43
CA HIS A 484 -3.19 14.81 -25.12
C HIS A 484 -2.42 16.07 -24.72
N TRP A 485 -2.79 17.23 -25.27
CA TRP A 485 -2.07 18.50 -25.05
C TRP A 485 -1.94 18.89 -23.57
N ALA A 486 -2.93 18.54 -22.74
CA ALA A 486 -2.92 18.79 -21.29
C ALA A 486 -2.26 17.67 -20.47
N PHE A 487 -1.65 16.65 -21.09
CA PHE A 487 -1.13 15.48 -20.36
C PHE A 487 -0.08 15.84 -19.31
N ASN A 488 0.79 16.82 -19.57
CA ASN A 488 1.76 17.28 -18.58
C ASN A 488 1.08 17.93 -17.37
N GLY A 489 0.05 18.77 -17.61
CA GLY A 489 -0.77 19.31 -16.54
C GLY A 489 -1.49 18.23 -15.74
N LEU A 490 -2.06 17.22 -16.44
CA LEU A 490 -2.67 16.05 -15.79
C LEU A 490 -1.66 15.29 -14.91
N LYS A 491 -0.48 14.98 -15.42
CA LYS A 491 0.59 14.35 -14.61
C LYS A 491 0.96 15.18 -13.39
N PHE A 492 1.03 16.50 -13.54
CA PHE A 492 1.33 17.40 -12.45
C PHE A 492 0.26 17.34 -11.35
N VAL A 493 -1.01 17.56 -11.69
CA VAL A 493 -2.09 17.58 -10.69
C VAL A 493 -2.30 16.19 -10.07
N ASN A 494 -2.10 15.13 -10.84
CA ASN A 494 -2.17 13.75 -10.35
C ASN A 494 -1.05 13.47 -9.33
N ARG A 495 0.21 13.77 -9.66
CA ARG A 495 1.35 13.56 -8.77
C ARG A 495 1.15 14.15 -7.38
N TRP A 496 0.50 15.31 -7.30
CA TRP A 496 0.26 16.03 -6.06
C TRP A 496 -1.11 15.74 -5.43
N GLY A 497 -1.85 14.75 -5.95
CA GLY A 497 -3.15 14.33 -5.42
C GLY A 497 -4.20 15.44 -5.44
N LEU A 498 -4.18 16.28 -6.49
CA LEU A 498 -5.11 17.41 -6.63
C LEU A 498 -6.40 17.02 -7.34
N ILE A 499 -6.44 15.81 -7.90
CA ILE A 499 -7.60 15.22 -8.57
C ILE A 499 -7.79 13.79 -8.10
N VAL A 500 -9.03 13.33 -8.15
CA VAL A 500 -9.44 11.96 -7.80
C VAL A 500 -10.20 11.38 -8.99
N ALA A 501 -9.63 10.37 -9.65
CA ALA A 501 -10.20 9.75 -10.85
C ALA A 501 -11.14 8.56 -10.55
N GLY A 502 -11.12 8.05 -9.31
CA GLY A 502 -11.96 6.94 -8.88
C GLY A 502 -11.63 5.62 -9.57
N TYR A 503 -12.49 4.63 -9.39
CA TYR A 503 -12.31 3.29 -9.99
C TYR A 503 -12.36 3.27 -11.52
N ASN A 504 -12.94 4.28 -12.15
CA ASN A 504 -13.15 4.36 -13.61
C ASN A 504 -12.08 5.20 -14.32
N ASN A 505 -11.10 5.73 -13.58
CA ASN A 505 -10.08 6.65 -14.10
C ASN A 505 -10.68 7.83 -14.86
N ASP A 506 -11.74 8.43 -14.31
CA ASP A 506 -12.41 9.58 -14.90
C ASP A 506 -11.64 10.87 -14.57
N TRP A 507 -10.74 11.24 -15.45
CA TRP A 507 -9.87 12.40 -15.31
C TRP A 507 -10.55 13.75 -15.50
N LYS A 508 -11.84 13.79 -15.86
CA LYS A 508 -12.64 15.01 -16.02
C LYS A 508 -12.03 16.04 -16.98
N LEU A 509 -11.30 15.60 -18.02
CA LEU A 509 -10.58 16.51 -18.92
C LEU A 509 -11.51 17.50 -19.62
N ASP A 510 -12.67 17.04 -20.10
CA ASP A 510 -13.65 17.84 -20.83
C ASP A 510 -14.76 18.41 -19.93
N ALA A 511 -14.77 18.04 -18.64
CA ALA A 511 -15.80 18.50 -17.72
C ALA A 511 -15.57 19.96 -17.31
N PRO A 512 -16.65 20.76 -17.15
CA PRO A 512 -16.55 22.11 -16.66
C PRO A 512 -16.04 22.14 -15.21
N VAL A 513 -15.17 23.09 -14.90
CA VAL A 513 -14.64 23.31 -13.55
C VAL A 513 -15.38 24.48 -12.91
N ASN A 514 -15.68 24.38 -11.62
CA ASN A 514 -16.20 25.50 -10.83
C ASN A 514 -15.09 26.32 -10.17
N GLN A 515 -15.40 27.55 -9.79
CA GLN A 515 -14.43 28.50 -9.22
C GLN A 515 -13.77 27.96 -7.94
N ALA A 516 -14.54 27.42 -7.01
CA ALA A 516 -14.01 26.87 -5.75
C ALA A 516 -13.06 25.70 -5.99
N SER A 517 -13.40 24.79 -6.90
CA SER A 517 -12.54 23.64 -7.25
C SER A 517 -11.19 24.10 -7.80
N PHE A 518 -11.19 25.10 -8.67
CA PHE A 518 -9.96 25.65 -9.23
C PHE A 518 -9.14 26.42 -8.20
N TYR A 519 -9.79 27.21 -7.33
CA TYR A 519 -9.11 27.87 -6.22
C TYR A 519 -8.40 26.85 -5.31
N TYR A 520 -9.11 25.79 -4.86
CA TYR A 520 -8.49 24.77 -4.01
C TYR A 520 -7.39 23.98 -4.73
N MET A 521 -7.56 23.68 -6.01
CA MET A 521 -6.56 23.00 -6.81
C MET A 521 -5.27 23.83 -6.88
N THR A 522 -5.35 25.12 -7.26
CA THR A 522 -4.20 26.01 -7.37
C THR A 522 -3.56 26.31 -6.01
N ALA A 523 -4.36 26.55 -4.96
CA ALA A 523 -3.87 26.76 -3.62
C ALA A 523 -3.12 25.54 -3.06
N ASN A 524 -3.67 24.33 -3.23
CA ASN A 524 -3.01 23.11 -2.80
C ASN A 524 -1.77 22.79 -3.64
N ALA A 525 -1.80 23.08 -4.95
CA ALA A 525 -0.61 22.96 -5.80
C ALA A 525 0.53 23.86 -5.33
N LEU A 526 0.22 25.12 -5.04
CA LEU A 526 1.21 26.07 -4.52
C LEU A 526 1.80 25.62 -3.18
N LYS A 527 0.96 25.09 -2.28
CA LYS A 527 1.43 24.55 -0.99
C LYS A 527 2.30 23.31 -1.18
N ARG A 528 1.82 22.31 -1.91
CA ARG A 528 2.44 20.98 -2.01
C ARG A 528 3.64 20.95 -2.97
N ALA A 529 3.46 21.52 -4.17
CA ALA A 529 4.48 21.46 -5.22
C ALA A 529 5.49 22.58 -5.16
N ALA A 530 5.06 23.81 -4.83
CA ALA A 530 5.93 24.99 -4.82
C ALA A 530 6.38 25.40 -3.39
N GLY A 531 5.87 24.76 -2.34
CA GLY A 531 6.21 25.14 -0.94
C GLY A 531 5.74 26.55 -0.55
N ARG A 532 4.78 27.14 -1.29
CA ARG A 532 4.34 28.54 -1.16
C ARG A 532 3.02 28.68 -0.40
N GLY A 533 2.92 28.01 0.75
CA GLY A 533 1.80 28.21 1.68
C GLY A 533 1.66 29.66 2.19
N ASP A 534 2.79 30.37 2.30
CA ASP A 534 2.87 31.80 2.60
C ASP A 534 2.08 32.65 1.59
N LEU A 535 2.31 32.40 0.31
CA LEU A 535 1.63 33.11 -0.78
C LEU A 535 0.13 32.83 -0.78
N VAL A 536 -0.28 31.58 -0.54
CA VAL A 536 -1.70 31.22 -0.44
C VAL A 536 -2.37 31.95 0.70
N ALA A 537 -1.74 32.03 1.88
CA ALA A 537 -2.26 32.75 3.03
C ALA A 537 -2.35 34.27 2.75
N ALA A 538 -1.31 34.87 2.15
CA ALA A 538 -1.28 36.30 1.82
C ALA A 538 -2.36 36.71 0.80
N LYS A 539 -2.79 35.82 -0.10
CA LYS A 539 -3.79 36.11 -1.13
C LYS A 539 -5.20 35.64 -0.77
N ALA A 540 -5.40 34.95 0.36
CA ALA A 540 -6.68 34.36 0.75
C ALA A 540 -7.86 35.35 0.79
N ALA A 541 -7.65 36.56 1.34
CA ALA A 541 -8.68 37.59 1.44
C ALA A 541 -9.14 38.09 0.04
N VAL A 542 -8.18 38.37 -0.84
CA VAL A 542 -8.46 38.87 -2.21
C VAL A 542 -9.14 37.80 -3.07
N LEU A 543 -8.78 36.52 -2.85
CA LEU A 543 -9.31 35.38 -3.62
C LEU A 543 -10.58 34.78 -3.01
N LYS A 544 -11.08 35.29 -1.87
CA LYS A 544 -12.33 34.82 -1.27
C LYS A 544 -13.55 34.81 -2.21
N PRO A 545 -13.74 35.77 -3.13
CA PRO A 545 -14.83 35.74 -4.10
C PRO A 545 -14.87 34.48 -4.98
N TYR A 546 -13.72 33.80 -5.18
CA TYR A 546 -13.63 32.58 -6.01
C TYR A 546 -13.97 31.29 -5.25
N LEU A 547 -14.48 31.37 -4.01
CA LEU A 547 -14.95 30.20 -3.26
C LEU A 547 -16.40 29.79 -3.62
N GLN A 548 -16.97 30.33 -4.70
CA GLN A 548 -18.31 30.00 -5.18
C GLN A 548 -18.30 28.72 -6.02
N ARG A 549 -19.41 28.00 -6.04
CA ARG A 549 -19.60 26.79 -6.85
C ARG A 549 -20.09 27.07 -8.28
N GLU A 550 -20.02 28.31 -8.71
CA GLU A 550 -20.37 28.72 -10.07
C GLU A 550 -19.34 28.23 -11.08
N PRO A 551 -19.75 28.02 -12.37
CA PRO A 551 -18.81 27.69 -13.43
C PRO A 551 -17.65 28.69 -13.50
N LEU A 552 -16.44 28.18 -13.72
CA LEU A 552 -15.25 29.02 -13.85
C LEU A 552 -15.14 29.52 -15.30
N THR A 553 -15.23 30.84 -15.48
CA THR A 553 -14.93 31.45 -16.79
C THR A 553 -13.42 31.65 -16.96
N ARG A 554 -12.92 31.73 -18.21
CA ARG A 554 -11.49 32.03 -18.49
C ARG A 554 -11.06 33.38 -17.91
N GLY A 555 -11.97 34.39 -17.94
CA GLY A 555 -11.70 35.69 -17.32
C GLY A 555 -11.43 35.58 -15.82
N ASN A 556 -12.25 34.80 -15.09
CA ASN A 556 -12.08 34.57 -13.67
C ASN A 556 -10.83 33.72 -13.36
N ALA A 557 -10.57 32.68 -14.17
CA ALA A 557 -9.35 31.89 -14.05
C ALA A 557 -8.08 32.78 -14.24
N ALA A 558 -8.07 33.62 -15.26
CA ALA A 558 -6.98 34.56 -15.53
C ALA A 558 -6.73 35.50 -14.35
N ARG A 559 -7.79 36.12 -13.82
CA ARG A 559 -7.69 37.03 -12.66
C ARG A 559 -7.11 36.32 -11.43
N LEU A 560 -7.61 35.12 -11.12
CA LEU A 560 -7.11 34.31 -9.99
C LEU A 560 -5.61 33.98 -10.14
N LEU A 561 -5.18 33.52 -11.32
CA LEU A 561 -3.80 33.17 -11.61
C LEU A 561 -2.86 34.39 -11.53
N LEU A 562 -3.25 35.52 -12.13
CA LEU A 562 -2.48 36.77 -12.07
C LEU A 562 -2.36 37.32 -10.65
N THR A 563 -3.41 37.18 -9.82
CA THR A 563 -3.38 37.57 -8.40
C THR A 563 -2.32 36.80 -7.63
N TYR A 564 -2.15 35.50 -7.89
CA TYR A 564 -1.05 34.73 -7.30
C TYR A 564 0.34 35.17 -7.77
N LEU A 565 0.45 35.73 -8.97
CA LEU A 565 1.71 36.33 -9.47
C LEU A 565 1.95 37.76 -8.94
N GLY A 566 1.14 38.24 -8.01
CA GLY A 566 1.31 39.55 -7.38
C GLY A 566 0.69 40.74 -8.14
N GLU A 567 -0.11 40.46 -9.19
CA GLU A 567 -0.75 41.54 -9.95
C GLU A 567 -2.09 41.94 -9.30
N ASP A 568 -2.43 43.23 -9.46
CA ASP A 568 -3.78 43.74 -9.13
C ASP A 568 -4.74 43.38 -10.26
N ALA A 569 -5.16 42.12 -10.27
CA ALA A 569 -5.97 41.56 -11.35
C ALA A 569 -7.49 41.64 -11.11
N ALA A 570 -7.93 42.00 -9.90
CA ALA A 570 -9.36 42.07 -9.57
C ALA A 570 -10.10 43.12 -10.39
N ALA A 571 -9.45 44.25 -10.67
CA ALA A 571 -10.01 45.35 -11.45
C ALA A 571 -9.82 45.22 -12.98
N LEU A 572 -9.07 44.22 -13.45
CA LEU A 572 -8.84 44.05 -14.88
C LEU A 572 -10.15 43.66 -15.60
N ASP A 573 -10.37 44.21 -16.79
CA ASP A 573 -11.37 43.70 -17.71
C ASP A 573 -11.11 42.21 -17.99
N PRO A 574 -12.15 41.35 -18.09
CA PRO A 574 -11.95 39.92 -18.30
C PRO A 574 -11.15 39.56 -19.55
N ALA A 575 -11.32 40.28 -20.66
CA ALA A 575 -10.57 40.05 -21.89
C ALA A 575 -9.10 40.45 -21.75
N ALA A 576 -8.84 41.57 -21.09
CA ALA A 576 -7.48 42.01 -20.76
C ALA A 576 -6.77 41.03 -19.82
N ALA A 577 -7.48 40.49 -18.82
CA ALA A 577 -6.93 39.46 -17.92
C ALA A 577 -6.56 38.18 -18.68
N VAL A 578 -7.43 37.69 -19.59
CA VAL A 578 -7.15 36.51 -20.44
C VAL A 578 -5.92 36.75 -21.32
N ALA A 579 -5.87 37.89 -22.02
CA ALA A 579 -4.73 38.23 -22.87
C ALA A 579 -3.41 38.26 -22.08
N ARG A 580 -3.43 38.83 -20.87
CA ARG A 580 -2.25 38.94 -20.00
C ARG A 580 -1.82 37.60 -19.44
N ALA A 581 -2.76 36.77 -19.00
CA ALA A 581 -2.50 35.41 -18.56
C ALA A 581 -1.95 34.52 -19.68
N ALA A 582 -2.51 34.64 -20.89
CA ALA A 582 -2.03 33.94 -22.08
C ALA A 582 -0.61 34.35 -22.46
N ALA A 583 -0.29 35.65 -22.44
CA ALA A 583 1.06 36.16 -22.70
C ALA A 583 2.11 35.62 -21.72
N LYS A 584 1.71 35.28 -20.49
CA LYS A 584 2.54 34.59 -19.49
C LYS A 584 2.54 33.06 -19.62
N GLY A 585 1.83 32.50 -20.59
CA GLY A 585 1.68 31.06 -20.80
C GLY A 585 0.86 30.35 -19.71
N LEU A 586 0.01 31.08 -18.97
CA LEU A 586 -0.86 30.52 -17.93
C LEU A 586 -2.14 29.89 -18.49
N LEU A 587 -2.63 30.35 -19.65
CA LEU A 587 -3.81 29.82 -20.32
C LEU A 587 -3.45 29.33 -21.73
N PRO A 588 -3.97 28.14 -22.13
CA PRO A 588 -3.67 27.53 -23.44
C PRO A 588 -4.63 28.05 -24.54
N VAL A 589 -4.65 29.37 -24.77
CA VAL A 589 -5.61 30.01 -25.68
C VAL A 589 -5.51 29.54 -27.14
N ASP A 590 -4.36 29.02 -27.54
CA ASP A 590 -4.13 28.38 -28.84
C ASP A 590 -4.87 27.03 -28.99
N LYS A 591 -5.26 26.40 -27.88
CA LYS A 591 -6.02 25.14 -27.84
C LYS A 591 -7.51 25.34 -27.57
N THR A 592 -7.87 26.36 -26.79
CA THR A 592 -9.21 26.48 -26.19
C THR A 592 -9.92 27.80 -26.53
N GLY A 593 -9.22 28.72 -27.21
CA GLY A 593 -9.72 30.05 -27.51
C GLY A 593 -9.54 31.08 -26.40
N SER A 594 -9.77 32.35 -26.74
CA SER A 594 -9.54 33.51 -25.87
C SER A 594 -10.82 34.15 -25.32
N ASP A 595 -12.00 33.55 -25.56
CA ASP A 595 -13.27 34.07 -25.05
C ASP A 595 -13.24 34.15 -23.51
N PRO A 596 -13.34 35.34 -22.90
CA PRO A 596 -13.26 35.50 -21.44
C PRO A 596 -14.49 34.91 -20.73
N GLN A 597 -15.62 34.72 -21.41
CA GLN A 597 -16.82 34.08 -20.87
C GLN A 597 -16.81 32.56 -21.09
N GLY A 598 -15.89 32.05 -21.90
CA GLY A 598 -15.74 30.62 -22.13
C GLY A 598 -15.46 29.86 -20.82
N ILE A 599 -16.15 28.73 -20.63
CA ILE A 599 -16.05 27.91 -19.42
C ILE A 599 -14.74 27.09 -19.47
N VAL A 600 -14.00 27.12 -18.37
CA VAL A 600 -12.76 26.37 -18.19
C VAL A 600 -13.06 24.90 -18.00
N THR A 601 -12.40 24.05 -18.78
CA THR A 601 -12.45 22.58 -18.63
C THR A 601 -11.38 22.06 -17.66
N GLY A 602 -11.49 20.78 -17.26
CA GLY A 602 -10.46 20.13 -16.44
C GLY A 602 -9.07 20.19 -17.09
N ALA A 603 -8.99 19.94 -18.40
CA ALA A 603 -7.73 20.02 -19.15
C ALA A 603 -7.07 21.41 -19.06
N GLU A 604 -7.86 22.48 -19.21
CA GLU A 604 -7.38 23.85 -19.06
C GLU A 604 -6.93 24.14 -17.62
N ALA A 605 -7.70 23.70 -16.63
CA ALA A 605 -7.40 23.89 -15.21
C ALA A 605 -6.09 23.19 -14.82
N TYR A 606 -5.87 21.96 -15.30
CA TYR A 606 -4.64 21.21 -15.00
C TYR A 606 -3.41 21.86 -15.63
N TYR A 607 -3.52 22.26 -16.89
CA TYR A 607 -2.47 23.02 -17.57
C TYR A 607 -2.14 24.31 -16.80
N ALA A 608 -3.17 25.12 -16.50
CA ALA A 608 -3.00 26.41 -15.83
C ALA A 608 -2.37 26.25 -14.43
N THR A 609 -2.74 25.23 -13.69
CA THR A 609 -2.20 24.93 -12.36
C THR A 609 -0.72 24.55 -12.42
N GLU A 610 -0.32 23.71 -13.37
CA GLU A 610 1.09 23.34 -13.60
C GLU A 610 1.92 24.59 -13.95
N ARG A 611 1.42 25.43 -14.90
CA ARG A 611 2.10 26.63 -15.34
C ARG A 611 2.24 27.67 -14.23
N LEU A 612 1.21 27.84 -13.39
CA LEU A 612 1.29 28.73 -12.23
C LEU A 612 2.43 28.31 -11.29
N CYS A 613 2.48 27.02 -10.91
CA CYS A 613 3.53 26.52 -10.03
C CYS A 613 4.93 26.64 -10.65
N ALA A 614 5.08 26.40 -11.95
CA ALA A 614 6.34 26.58 -12.67
C ALA A 614 6.83 28.03 -12.68
N LEU A 615 5.93 29.00 -12.72
CA LEU A 615 6.27 30.42 -12.65
C LEU A 615 6.59 30.87 -11.23
N VAL A 616 5.76 30.50 -10.26
CA VAL A 616 5.96 30.88 -8.84
C VAL A 616 7.23 30.24 -8.26
N GLY A 617 7.56 29.02 -8.65
CA GLY A 617 8.79 28.34 -8.20
C GLY A 617 10.10 28.96 -8.75
N LYS A 618 10.00 29.92 -9.68
CA LYS A 618 11.14 30.71 -10.21
C LYS A 618 11.31 32.06 -9.53
N ILE A 619 10.34 32.47 -8.71
CA ILE A 619 10.34 33.70 -7.93
C ILE A 619 10.75 33.38 -6.50
#